data_d3e9922a4dc53990372008d388d04477
#
_entry.id   d3e9922a4dc53990372008d388d04477
#
_cell.length_a   1.000
_cell.length_b   1.000
_cell.length_c   1.000
_cell.angle_alpha   90.00
_cell.angle_beta   90.00
_cell.angle_gamma   90.00
#
_symmetry.space_group_name_H-M   'P 1'
#
loop_
_entity.id
_entity.type
_entity.pdbx_description
1 polymer ?
#
loop_
_entity_poly.entity_id
_entity_poly.type
_entity_poly.pdbx_seq_one_letter_code
_entity_poly.pdbx_strand_id
1 'polypeptide(L)'
;MRRAPVFAIVTTVGLLLLGLPFLGVKFGTADDRQLPASAESRVVQEHIRDGFPGSPGGGLEVLAEGQGSPADHVALKDRIERLPGVLRVDGPVADGPVAYYSVLPKGEAVGEQAQQLVRDLRAMPSASSLDTSVTGTAAVLVDSKDAIADRLPWALAIIVVVTLLLVFLLTGSVLIPLQAVVLNALSLTAMFGAVVWVFQDGNLSGLLAFTSTGDIETTLPVLMFCVAFGLSMDYGVFLISRIKEEYDRTGDHEHSVTFGLRHTGGLITAAAVILAVVMVAIGTSRVTNTKMLGLGIALAVLMDAMVVRSLLVPAVMKLMGRSTWWAPAPLRGFHRRFGLSEGEAAPAPTPATPAAPPDPEPTAEAEEISGASRDVGEPARR
;
A
#
# COMPACT_ATOMS: atom_id res chain seq x y z
N MET A 1 25.58 -12.82 -11.56
CA MET A 1 25.26 -11.38 -11.45
C MET A 1 26.12 -10.41 -12.31
N ARG A 2 26.68 -10.85 -13.44
CA ARG A 2 27.49 -9.98 -14.32
C ARG A 2 26.71 -8.83 -15.00
N ARG A 3 25.39 -8.91 -15.06
CA ARG A 3 24.50 -7.93 -15.73
C ARG A 3 23.56 -7.17 -14.77
N ALA A 4 23.95 -7.02 -13.49
CA ALA A 4 23.16 -6.32 -12.50
C ALA A 4 22.66 -4.92 -12.93
N PRO A 5 23.50 -4.05 -13.55
CA PRO A 5 23.02 -2.73 -13.99
C PRO A 5 21.94 -2.82 -15.06
N VAL A 6 22.06 -3.78 -15.99
CA VAL A 6 21.05 -3.97 -17.05
C VAL A 6 19.72 -4.39 -16.45
N PHE A 7 19.72 -5.35 -15.52
CA PHE A 7 18.49 -5.78 -14.84
C PHE A 7 17.88 -4.64 -14.02
N ALA A 8 18.69 -3.87 -13.28
CA ALA A 8 18.20 -2.72 -12.53
C ALA A 8 17.52 -1.69 -13.45
N ILE A 9 18.16 -1.31 -14.56
CA ILE A 9 17.63 -0.31 -15.48
C ILE A 9 16.35 -0.83 -16.16
N VAL A 10 16.38 -2.04 -16.74
CA VAL A 10 15.22 -2.61 -17.44
C VAL A 10 14.02 -2.75 -16.53
N THR A 11 14.24 -3.25 -15.29
CA THR A 11 13.16 -3.41 -14.33
C THR A 11 12.61 -2.06 -13.88
N THR A 12 13.48 -1.09 -13.58
CA THR A 12 13.06 0.26 -13.18
C THR A 12 12.27 0.94 -14.29
N VAL A 13 12.75 0.88 -15.54
CA VAL A 13 12.05 1.44 -16.70
C VAL A 13 10.70 0.74 -16.90
N GLY A 14 10.66 -0.59 -16.81
CA GLY A 14 9.42 -1.36 -16.91
C GLY A 14 8.38 -0.95 -15.85
N LEU A 15 8.80 -0.79 -14.60
CA LEU A 15 7.91 -0.35 -13.51
C LEU A 15 7.44 1.10 -13.71
N LEU A 16 8.31 2.00 -14.18
CA LEU A 16 7.94 3.38 -14.50
C LEU A 16 6.94 3.44 -15.66
N LEU A 17 7.15 2.67 -16.72
CA LEU A 17 6.20 2.59 -17.84
C LEU A 17 4.84 2.05 -17.39
N LEU A 18 4.83 1.02 -16.57
CA LEU A 18 3.59 0.49 -15.99
C LEU A 18 2.90 1.51 -15.06
N GLY A 19 3.67 2.39 -14.44
CA GLY A 19 3.17 3.46 -13.58
C GLY A 19 2.62 4.70 -14.32
N LEU A 20 2.95 4.88 -15.62
CA LEU A 20 2.54 6.07 -16.36
C LEU A 20 1.03 6.38 -16.33
N PRO A 21 0.11 5.38 -16.46
CA PRO A 21 -1.32 5.65 -16.40
C PRO A 21 -1.77 6.32 -15.10
N PHE A 22 -1.04 6.11 -14.00
CA PHE A 22 -1.37 6.73 -12.71
C PHE A 22 -1.35 8.27 -12.74
N LEU A 23 -0.58 8.87 -13.64
CA LEU A 23 -0.56 10.33 -13.83
C LEU A 23 -1.89 10.88 -14.35
N GLY A 24 -2.72 10.03 -14.96
CA GLY A 24 -4.05 10.35 -15.48
C GLY A 24 -5.19 9.92 -14.55
N VAL A 25 -4.93 9.59 -13.28
CA VAL A 25 -5.96 9.14 -12.35
C VAL A 25 -7.05 10.19 -12.15
N LYS A 26 -8.31 9.75 -12.25
CA LYS A 26 -9.49 10.55 -11.96
C LYS A 26 -10.20 9.96 -10.75
N PHE A 27 -10.55 10.82 -9.81
CA PHE A 27 -11.23 10.39 -8.58
C PHE A 27 -12.73 10.70 -8.68
N GLY A 28 -13.54 9.70 -8.36
CA GLY A 28 -14.99 9.76 -8.33
C GLY A 28 -15.57 9.20 -7.03
N THR A 29 -16.86 8.95 -7.06
CA THR A 29 -17.62 8.32 -5.97
C THR A 29 -18.12 6.95 -6.39
N ALA A 30 -18.35 6.08 -5.40
CA ALA A 30 -19.03 4.82 -5.62
C ALA A 30 -20.47 5.06 -6.11
N ASP A 31 -20.85 4.46 -7.23
CA ASP A 31 -22.22 4.51 -7.76
C ASP A 31 -22.74 3.11 -8.13
N ASP A 32 -23.97 3.04 -8.65
CA ASP A 32 -24.63 1.81 -9.05
C ASP A 32 -23.89 1.04 -10.16
N ARG A 33 -23.08 1.71 -10.98
CA ARG A 33 -22.28 1.10 -12.07
C ARG A 33 -21.20 0.15 -11.56
N GLN A 34 -20.87 0.21 -10.29
CA GLN A 34 -19.97 -0.75 -9.63
C GLN A 34 -20.61 -2.13 -9.44
N LEU A 35 -21.94 -2.21 -9.49
CA LEU A 35 -22.68 -3.45 -9.39
C LEU A 35 -22.75 -4.16 -10.77
N PRO A 36 -23.01 -5.47 -10.79
CA PRO A 36 -23.29 -6.19 -12.03
C PRO A 36 -24.43 -5.56 -12.81
N ALA A 37 -24.35 -5.57 -14.14
CA ALA A 37 -25.42 -5.03 -14.99
C ALA A 37 -26.80 -5.70 -14.76
N SER A 38 -26.83 -6.90 -14.18
CA SER A 38 -28.04 -7.63 -13.83
C SER A 38 -28.60 -7.28 -12.44
N ALA A 39 -27.93 -6.43 -11.65
CA ALA A 39 -28.43 -6.02 -10.34
C ALA A 39 -29.66 -5.11 -10.51
N GLU A 40 -30.74 -5.42 -9.81
CA GLU A 40 -32.03 -4.69 -9.93
C GLU A 40 -31.85 -3.19 -9.65
N SER A 41 -31.10 -2.84 -8.58
CA SER A 41 -30.81 -1.44 -8.24
C SER A 41 -30.10 -0.70 -9.37
N ARG A 42 -29.16 -1.36 -10.08
CA ARG A 42 -28.47 -0.79 -11.23
C ARG A 42 -29.42 -0.60 -12.42
N VAL A 43 -30.22 -1.62 -12.74
CA VAL A 43 -31.20 -1.55 -13.84
C VAL A 43 -32.21 -0.41 -13.61
N VAL A 44 -32.72 -0.28 -12.39
CA VAL A 44 -33.63 0.82 -12.03
C VAL A 44 -32.92 2.17 -12.15
N GLN A 45 -31.70 2.29 -11.66
CA GLN A 45 -30.94 3.55 -11.71
C GLN A 45 -30.59 3.95 -13.15
N GLU A 46 -30.27 2.99 -14.04
CA GLU A 46 -30.06 3.24 -15.46
C GLU A 46 -31.39 3.77 -16.12
N HIS A 47 -32.52 3.13 -15.86
CA HIS A 47 -33.80 3.62 -16.37
C HIS A 47 -34.15 5.03 -15.87
N ILE A 48 -33.84 5.33 -14.60
CA ILE A 48 -34.01 6.69 -14.04
C ILE A 48 -33.10 7.68 -14.75
N ARG A 49 -31.87 7.33 -14.98
CA ARG A 49 -30.85 8.19 -15.62
C ARG A 49 -31.23 8.50 -17.07
N ASP A 50 -31.74 7.50 -17.79
CA ASP A 50 -32.10 7.63 -19.22
C ASP A 50 -33.49 8.30 -19.42
N GLY A 51 -34.47 7.97 -18.56
CA GLY A 51 -35.83 8.44 -18.68
C GLY A 51 -36.12 9.76 -17.99
N PHE A 52 -35.34 10.14 -17.00
CA PHE A 52 -35.56 11.32 -16.17
C PHE A 52 -34.28 12.18 -16.07
N PRO A 53 -33.88 12.84 -17.17
CA PRO A 53 -32.70 13.71 -17.15
C PRO A 53 -32.91 14.81 -16.10
N GLY A 54 -31.99 14.87 -15.14
CA GLY A 54 -32.09 15.81 -14.03
C GLY A 54 -32.84 15.26 -12.82
N SER A 55 -32.85 13.95 -12.63
CA SER A 55 -33.47 13.26 -11.49
C SER A 55 -32.95 13.69 -10.13
N PRO A 56 -33.79 13.66 -9.06
CA PRO A 56 -33.48 14.11 -7.71
C PRO A 56 -32.44 13.21 -7.02
N GLY A 57 -31.58 12.58 -7.43
CA GLY A 57 -30.53 11.80 -6.75
C GLY A 57 -29.13 12.37 -6.96
N GLY A 58 -28.99 13.33 -7.89
CA GLY A 58 -27.70 13.92 -8.27
C GLY A 58 -27.63 15.43 -8.07
N GLY A 59 -28.60 16.04 -7.40
CA GLY A 59 -28.63 17.46 -7.10
C GLY A 59 -27.64 17.88 -6.03
N LEU A 60 -27.31 19.16 -6.05
CA LEU A 60 -26.68 19.85 -4.95
C LEU A 60 -27.77 20.44 -4.08
N GLU A 61 -27.57 20.43 -2.80
CA GLU A 61 -28.48 20.99 -1.81
C GLU A 61 -27.84 22.20 -1.20
N VAL A 62 -28.54 23.35 -1.25
CA VAL A 62 -28.10 24.61 -0.66
C VAL A 62 -29.03 24.95 0.49
N LEU A 63 -28.47 25.05 1.66
CA LEU A 63 -29.14 25.51 2.86
C LEU A 63 -28.77 26.98 3.06
N ALA A 64 -29.78 27.84 3.21
CA ALA A 64 -29.61 29.25 3.54
C ALA A 64 -30.18 29.50 4.94
N GLU A 65 -29.35 29.98 5.85
CA GLU A 65 -29.70 30.26 7.23
C GLU A 65 -29.64 31.77 7.50
N GLY A 66 -30.63 32.32 8.19
CA GLY A 66 -30.62 33.70 8.59
C GLY A 66 -32.00 34.36 8.61
N GLN A 67 -32.01 35.68 8.91
CA GLN A 67 -33.22 36.50 8.96
C GLN A 67 -33.52 37.15 7.58
N GLY A 68 -33.46 36.33 6.51
CA GLY A 68 -33.72 36.80 5.16
C GLY A 68 -35.20 37.14 4.92
N SER A 69 -35.44 38.23 4.20
CA SER A 69 -36.77 38.54 3.69
C SER A 69 -37.11 37.63 2.50
N PRO A 70 -38.42 37.47 2.14
CA PRO A 70 -38.80 36.73 0.91
C PRO A 70 -38.06 37.26 -0.34
N ALA A 71 -37.74 38.55 -0.39
CA ALA A 71 -37.00 39.14 -1.51
C ALA A 71 -35.52 38.68 -1.53
N ASP A 72 -34.89 38.48 -0.36
CA ASP A 72 -33.51 37.97 -0.27
C ASP A 72 -33.43 36.52 -0.77
N HIS A 73 -34.42 35.70 -0.46
CA HIS A 73 -34.51 34.34 -0.94
C HIS A 73 -34.72 34.24 -2.45
N VAL A 74 -35.52 35.13 -3.05
CA VAL A 74 -35.68 35.24 -4.50
C VAL A 74 -34.38 35.69 -5.15
N ALA A 75 -33.73 36.70 -4.59
CA ALA A 75 -32.46 37.19 -5.08
C ALA A 75 -31.34 36.12 -4.99
N LEU A 76 -31.32 35.31 -3.95
CA LEU A 76 -30.38 34.19 -3.83
C LEU A 76 -30.65 33.14 -4.90
N LYS A 77 -31.93 32.74 -5.11
CA LYS A 77 -32.32 31.80 -6.18
C LYS A 77 -31.87 32.31 -7.56
N ASP A 78 -32.13 33.56 -7.87
CA ASP A 78 -31.75 34.18 -9.14
C ASP A 78 -30.24 34.22 -9.35
N ARG A 79 -29.45 34.38 -8.26
CA ARG A 79 -28.01 34.30 -8.31
C ARG A 79 -27.50 32.90 -8.59
N ILE A 80 -28.08 31.88 -7.92
CA ILE A 80 -27.74 30.48 -8.14
C ILE A 80 -28.05 30.08 -9.59
N GLU A 81 -29.24 30.46 -10.12
CA GLU A 81 -29.64 30.15 -11.50
C GLU A 81 -28.71 30.72 -12.56
N ARG A 82 -28.03 31.83 -12.25
CA ARG A 82 -27.06 32.48 -13.16
C ARG A 82 -25.70 31.83 -13.17
N LEU A 83 -25.40 30.93 -12.23
CA LEU A 83 -24.12 30.25 -12.21
C LEU A 83 -23.97 29.31 -13.43
N PRO A 84 -22.77 29.27 -14.03
CA PRO A 84 -22.50 28.33 -15.11
C PRO A 84 -22.61 26.89 -14.57
N GLY A 85 -23.25 26.01 -15.34
CA GLY A 85 -23.44 24.61 -14.95
C GLY A 85 -24.71 24.31 -14.17
N VAL A 86 -25.55 25.29 -13.86
CA VAL A 86 -26.89 25.09 -13.28
C VAL A 86 -27.88 24.78 -14.38
N LEU A 87 -28.61 23.67 -14.24
CA LEU A 87 -29.74 23.30 -15.11
C LEU A 87 -31.05 23.86 -14.57
N ARG A 88 -31.30 23.70 -13.27
CA ARG A 88 -32.54 24.12 -12.60
C ARG A 88 -32.28 24.34 -11.11
N VAL A 89 -33.03 25.24 -10.51
CA VAL A 89 -33.10 25.48 -9.06
C VAL A 89 -34.54 25.35 -8.60
N ASP A 90 -34.79 24.40 -7.72
CA ASP A 90 -36.08 24.22 -7.06
C ASP A 90 -36.02 24.80 -5.64
N GLY A 91 -37.13 25.38 -5.16
CA GLY A 91 -37.24 26.05 -3.90
C GLY A 91 -37.35 27.60 -4.03
N PRO A 92 -37.25 28.36 -2.93
CA PRO A 92 -36.98 27.92 -1.57
C PRO A 92 -38.13 27.12 -0.92
N VAL A 93 -37.78 26.11 -0.14
CA VAL A 93 -38.62 25.52 0.88
C VAL A 93 -38.16 26.05 2.22
N ALA A 94 -38.95 26.91 2.86
CA ALA A 94 -38.54 27.61 4.08
C ALA A 94 -39.24 27.00 5.32
N ASP A 95 -38.44 26.85 6.39
CA ASP A 95 -38.93 26.51 7.73
C ASP A 95 -38.20 27.40 8.76
N GLY A 96 -38.94 28.38 9.27
CA GLY A 96 -38.40 29.39 10.18
C GLY A 96 -37.22 30.19 9.55
N PRO A 97 -36.07 30.23 10.22
CA PRO A 97 -34.90 30.97 9.73
C PRO A 97 -34.07 30.21 8.67
N VAL A 98 -34.53 29.06 8.24
CA VAL A 98 -33.79 28.16 7.32
C VAL A 98 -34.57 27.99 6.04
N ALA A 99 -33.88 28.08 4.89
CA ALA A 99 -34.45 27.82 3.57
C ALA A 99 -33.58 26.83 2.79
N TYR A 100 -34.24 25.89 2.17
CA TYR A 100 -33.63 24.82 1.38
C TYR A 100 -33.86 25.04 -0.12
N TYR A 101 -32.81 24.85 -0.89
CA TYR A 101 -32.86 24.88 -2.37
C TYR A 101 -32.22 23.59 -2.90
N SER A 102 -32.88 22.99 -3.90
CA SER A 102 -32.31 21.89 -4.68
C SER A 102 -31.76 22.45 -6.00
N VAL A 103 -30.47 22.28 -6.22
CA VAL A 103 -29.76 22.79 -7.40
C VAL A 103 -29.33 21.62 -8.26
N LEU A 104 -29.87 21.54 -9.45
CA LEU A 104 -29.59 20.49 -10.40
C LEU A 104 -28.47 20.93 -11.35
N PRO A 105 -27.31 20.22 -11.36
CA PRO A 105 -26.23 20.54 -12.28
C PRO A 105 -26.54 20.05 -13.70
N LYS A 106 -25.92 20.70 -14.70
CA LYS A 106 -25.86 20.19 -16.07
C LYS A 106 -24.87 19.03 -16.16
N GLY A 107 -25.25 17.96 -16.86
CA GLY A 107 -24.35 16.81 -17.08
C GLY A 107 -24.38 15.82 -15.93
N GLU A 108 -23.25 15.18 -15.69
CA GLU A 108 -23.15 14.14 -14.65
C GLU A 108 -23.15 14.73 -13.23
N ALA A 109 -23.87 14.07 -12.32
CA ALA A 109 -24.08 14.52 -10.95
C ALA A 109 -22.77 14.74 -10.14
N VAL A 110 -21.71 14.01 -10.46
CA VAL A 110 -20.40 14.08 -9.81
C VAL A 110 -19.27 14.48 -10.77
N GLY A 111 -19.62 14.86 -12.02
CA GLY A 111 -18.66 15.28 -13.04
C GLY A 111 -17.92 16.57 -12.67
N GLU A 112 -16.90 16.91 -13.46
CA GLU A 112 -16.07 18.10 -13.21
C GLU A 112 -16.91 19.40 -13.15
N GLN A 113 -17.97 19.50 -13.97
CA GLN A 113 -18.87 20.65 -13.98
C GLN A 113 -19.65 20.77 -12.65
N ALA A 114 -20.14 19.66 -12.10
CA ALA A 114 -20.84 19.66 -10.82
C ALA A 114 -19.89 20.01 -9.66
N GLN A 115 -18.66 19.48 -9.69
CA GLN A 115 -17.61 19.84 -8.70
C GLN A 115 -17.23 21.31 -8.79
N GLN A 116 -17.12 21.88 -10.01
CA GLN A 116 -16.87 23.31 -10.18
C GLN A 116 -18.04 24.15 -9.66
N LEU A 117 -19.27 23.72 -9.94
CA LEU A 117 -20.47 24.41 -9.42
C LEU A 117 -20.51 24.43 -7.89
N VAL A 118 -20.07 23.36 -7.21
CA VAL A 118 -19.92 23.35 -5.73
C VAL A 118 -18.96 24.47 -5.27
N ARG A 119 -17.82 24.60 -5.94
CA ARG A 119 -16.84 25.66 -5.60
C ARG A 119 -17.41 27.06 -5.87
N ASP A 120 -18.12 27.24 -6.98
CA ASP A 120 -18.72 28.52 -7.35
C ASP A 120 -19.84 28.89 -6.38
N LEU A 121 -20.67 27.93 -5.95
CA LEU A 121 -21.70 28.12 -4.92
C LEU A 121 -21.10 28.56 -3.58
N ARG A 122 -20.02 27.90 -3.14
CA ARG A 122 -19.32 28.24 -1.88
C ARG A 122 -18.57 29.57 -1.95
N ALA A 123 -18.11 29.95 -3.15
CA ALA A 123 -17.42 31.23 -3.37
C ALA A 123 -18.37 32.42 -3.51
N MET A 124 -19.69 32.18 -3.59
CA MET A 124 -20.64 33.29 -3.66
C MET A 124 -20.58 34.14 -2.39
N PRO A 125 -20.49 35.45 -2.54
CA PRO A 125 -20.56 36.35 -1.38
C PRO A 125 -21.89 36.14 -0.65
N SER A 126 -21.85 36.03 0.67
CA SER A 126 -23.07 35.98 1.50
C SER A 126 -24.03 37.11 1.13
N ALA A 127 -25.28 36.79 0.85
CA ALA A 127 -26.27 37.80 0.51
C ALA A 127 -26.83 38.38 1.79
N SER A 128 -26.38 39.57 2.12
CA SER A 128 -26.86 40.47 3.18
C SER A 128 -27.14 39.84 4.56
N SER A 129 -28.06 38.90 4.72
CA SER A 129 -28.47 38.31 5.98
C SER A 129 -28.57 36.78 5.96
N LEU A 130 -28.21 36.15 4.84
CA LEU A 130 -28.26 34.71 4.64
C LEU A 130 -26.85 34.13 4.56
N ASP A 131 -26.55 33.18 5.42
CA ASP A 131 -25.38 32.31 5.30
C ASP A 131 -25.76 31.05 4.51
N THR A 132 -24.85 30.60 3.61
CA THR A 132 -25.16 29.49 2.70
C THR A 132 -24.19 28.33 2.91
N SER A 133 -24.74 27.13 3.11
CA SER A 133 -24.03 25.87 3.17
C SER A 133 -24.43 24.98 1.99
N VAL A 134 -23.46 24.27 1.40
CA VAL A 134 -23.67 23.45 0.20
C VAL A 134 -23.32 22.00 0.49
N THR A 135 -24.24 21.08 0.20
CA THR A 135 -24.05 19.63 0.30
C THR A 135 -24.56 18.92 -0.97
N GLY A 136 -24.57 17.60 -0.97
CA GLY A 136 -24.90 16.75 -2.11
C GLY A 136 -23.70 15.91 -2.57
N THR A 137 -23.94 14.97 -3.49
CA THR A 137 -22.92 13.96 -3.88
C THR A 137 -21.63 14.60 -4.40
N ALA A 138 -21.74 15.64 -5.25
CA ALA A 138 -20.56 16.34 -5.76
C ALA A 138 -19.85 17.14 -4.67
N ALA A 139 -20.57 17.72 -3.69
CA ALA A 139 -19.97 18.44 -2.56
C ALA A 139 -19.18 17.47 -1.66
N VAL A 140 -19.75 16.31 -1.34
CA VAL A 140 -19.05 15.24 -0.58
C VAL A 140 -17.80 14.78 -1.32
N LEU A 141 -17.84 14.66 -2.66
CA LEU A 141 -16.64 14.30 -3.45
C LEU A 141 -15.55 15.39 -3.38
N VAL A 142 -15.94 16.67 -3.52
CA VAL A 142 -15.00 17.80 -3.39
C VAL A 142 -14.37 17.79 -2.01
N ASP A 143 -15.17 17.72 -0.94
CA ASP A 143 -14.69 17.71 0.44
C ASP A 143 -13.77 16.51 0.72
N SER A 144 -14.10 15.33 0.18
CA SER A 144 -13.26 14.14 0.32
C SER A 144 -11.91 14.30 -0.39
N LYS A 145 -11.91 14.87 -1.59
CA LYS A 145 -10.67 15.17 -2.33
C LYS A 145 -9.80 16.17 -1.58
N ASP A 146 -10.40 17.25 -1.10
CA ASP A 146 -9.70 18.30 -0.38
C ASP A 146 -9.14 17.77 0.95
N ALA A 147 -9.93 17.03 1.72
CA ALA A 147 -9.49 16.40 2.97
C ALA A 147 -8.33 15.42 2.76
N ILE A 148 -8.35 14.63 1.69
CA ILE A 148 -7.25 13.72 1.34
C ILE A 148 -6.04 14.53 0.90
N ALA A 149 -6.20 15.52 0.02
CA ALA A 149 -5.10 16.34 -0.47
C ALA A 149 -4.37 17.07 0.68
N ASP A 150 -5.09 17.56 1.67
CA ASP A 150 -4.53 18.25 2.83
C ASP A 150 -3.79 17.32 3.80
N ARG A 151 -4.27 16.08 3.97
CA ARG A 151 -3.75 15.16 4.99
C ARG A 151 -2.75 14.14 4.43
N LEU A 152 -2.89 13.76 3.16
CA LEU A 152 -2.04 12.75 2.53
C LEU A 152 -0.53 13.08 2.59
N PRO A 153 -0.08 14.31 2.30
CA PRO A 153 1.35 14.63 2.39
C PRO A 153 1.93 14.41 3.79
N TRP A 154 1.18 14.78 4.84
CA TRP A 154 1.58 14.58 6.22
C TRP A 154 1.61 13.09 6.59
N ALA A 155 0.59 12.33 6.18
CA ALA A 155 0.56 10.89 6.41
C ALA A 155 1.75 10.19 5.72
N LEU A 156 2.03 10.53 4.46
CA LEU A 156 3.19 10.00 3.73
C LEU A 156 4.51 10.39 4.39
N ALA A 157 4.66 11.65 4.84
CA ALA A 157 5.87 12.09 5.53
C ALA A 157 6.10 11.29 6.83
N ILE A 158 5.06 11.09 7.63
CA ILE A 158 5.14 10.28 8.86
C ILE A 158 5.53 8.83 8.53
N ILE A 159 4.88 8.21 7.57
CA ILE A 159 5.18 6.83 7.14
C ILE A 159 6.64 6.72 6.69
N VAL A 160 7.11 7.63 5.85
CA VAL A 160 8.50 7.64 5.36
C VAL A 160 9.48 7.82 6.52
N VAL A 161 9.26 8.80 7.41
CA VAL A 161 10.15 9.06 8.55
C VAL A 161 10.20 7.87 9.49
N VAL A 162 9.05 7.29 9.85
CA VAL A 162 8.98 6.11 10.73
C VAL A 162 9.68 4.92 10.07
N THR A 163 9.44 4.68 8.79
CA THR A 163 10.09 3.60 8.04
C THR A 163 11.61 3.79 7.99
N LEU A 164 12.08 4.99 7.65
CA LEU A 164 13.51 5.31 7.63
C LEU A 164 14.14 5.08 9.01
N LEU A 165 13.47 5.49 10.07
CA LEU A 165 13.94 5.32 11.44
C LEU A 165 14.02 3.84 11.85
N LEU A 166 12.94 3.08 11.65
CA LEU A 166 12.86 1.67 12.05
C LEU A 166 13.89 0.81 11.29
N VAL A 167 13.96 0.98 9.96
CA VAL A 167 14.92 0.22 9.15
C VAL A 167 16.37 0.68 9.44
N PHE A 168 16.58 1.96 9.76
CA PHE A 168 17.89 2.44 10.24
C PHE A 168 18.27 1.81 11.58
N LEU A 169 17.35 1.75 12.55
CA LEU A 169 17.60 1.11 13.85
C LEU A 169 17.95 -0.38 13.71
N LEU A 170 17.37 -1.05 12.73
CA LEU A 170 17.66 -2.45 12.43
C LEU A 170 19.01 -2.64 11.73
N THR A 171 19.35 -1.78 10.76
CA THR A 171 20.50 -2.01 9.87
C THR A 171 21.75 -1.22 10.22
N GLY A 172 21.60 -0.09 10.92
CA GLY A 172 22.69 0.87 11.14
C GLY A 172 23.15 1.61 9.89
N SER A 173 22.43 1.52 8.79
CA SER A 173 22.72 2.17 7.52
C SER A 173 21.65 3.20 7.17
N VAL A 174 22.02 4.30 6.51
CA VAL A 174 21.08 5.29 5.97
C VAL A 174 20.64 4.94 4.56
N LEU A 175 21.48 4.26 3.80
CA LEU A 175 21.19 3.95 2.40
C LEU A 175 20.20 2.81 2.22
N ILE A 176 20.19 1.82 3.12
CA ILE A 176 19.24 0.70 3.06
C ILE A 176 17.80 1.16 3.23
N PRO A 177 17.42 1.93 4.27
CA PRO A 177 16.06 2.43 4.39
C PRO A 177 15.66 3.35 3.24
N LEU A 178 16.57 4.21 2.75
CA LEU A 178 16.29 5.05 1.60
C LEU A 178 16.01 4.21 0.34
N GLN A 179 16.83 3.20 0.08
CA GLN A 179 16.60 2.24 -1.01
C GLN A 179 15.24 1.54 -0.85
N ALA A 180 14.90 1.07 0.36
CA ALA A 180 13.64 0.38 0.62
C ALA A 180 12.43 1.27 0.31
N VAL A 181 12.43 2.53 0.77
CA VAL A 181 11.35 3.49 0.50
C VAL A 181 11.23 3.78 -1.00
N VAL A 182 12.35 4.02 -1.71
CA VAL A 182 12.33 4.32 -3.16
C VAL A 182 11.81 3.13 -3.96
N LEU A 183 12.27 1.91 -3.66
CA LEU A 183 11.84 0.72 -4.38
C LEU A 183 10.37 0.38 -4.11
N ASN A 184 9.90 0.60 -2.88
CA ASN A 184 8.49 0.42 -2.54
C ASN A 184 7.61 1.47 -3.25
N ALA A 185 8.01 2.74 -3.26
CA ALA A 185 7.30 3.78 -4.00
C ALA A 185 7.20 3.44 -5.49
N LEU A 186 8.28 2.93 -6.09
CA LEU A 186 8.29 2.49 -7.49
C LEU A 186 7.31 1.34 -7.75
N SER A 187 7.30 0.33 -6.86
CA SER A 187 6.38 -0.82 -6.94
C SER A 187 4.92 -0.37 -6.84
N LEU A 188 4.62 0.50 -5.87
CA LEU A 188 3.27 1.04 -5.66
C LEU A 188 2.80 1.89 -6.85
N THR A 189 3.68 2.74 -7.39
CA THR A 189 3.37 3.54 -8.58
C THR A 189 3.01 2.64 -9.77
N ALA A 190 3.75 1.56 -9.98
CA ALA A 190 3.47 0.59 -11.03
C ALA A 190 2.14 -0.15 -10.79
N MET A 191 1.83 -0.54 -9.56
CA MET A 191 0.56 -1.15 -9.20
C MET A 191 -0.61 -0.20 -9.47
N PHE A 192 -0.52 1.05 -9.02
CA PHE A 192 -1.57 2.04 -9.26
C PHE A 192 -1.73 2.35 -10.75
N GLY A 193 -0.63 2.42 -11.52
CA GLY A 193 -0.71 2.58 -12.96
C GLY A 193 -1.45 1.44 -13.64
N ALA A 194 -1.17 0.20 -13.25
CA ALA A 194 -1.90 -0.96 -13.75
C ALA A 194 -3.39 -0.92 -13.38
N VAL A 195 -3.72 -0.50 -12.14
CA VAL A 195 -5.10 -0.36 -11.68
C VAL A 195 -5.85 0.71 -12.50
N VAL A 196 -5.23 1.87 -12.74
CA VAL A 196 -5.80 2.91 -13.59
C VAL A 196 -6.04 2.39 -15.01
N TRP A 197 -5.02 1.78 -15.60
CA TRP A 197 -5.12 1.23 -16.96
C TRP A 197 -6.21 0.18 -17.11
N VAL A 198 -6.37 -0.71 -16.12
CA VAL A 198 -7.40 -1.76 -16.17
C VAL A 198 -8.77 -1.17 -15.86
N PHE A 199 -8.95 -0.54 -14.70
CA PHE A 199 -10.28 -0.24 -14.14
C PHE A 199 -10.82 1.13 -14.57
N GLN A 200 -9.99 2.17 -14.59
CA GLN A 200 -10.41 3.49 -15.02
C GLN A 200 -10.55 3.55 -16.55
N ASP A 201 -9.52 3.10 -17.29
CA ASP A 201 -9.52 3.17 -18.75
C ASP A 201 -10.34 2.03 -19.38
N GLY A 202 -10.78 1.04 -18.56
CA GLY A 202 -11.65 -0.05 -19.01
C GLY A 202 -10.97 -1.17 -19.79
N ASN A 203 -9.62 -1.18 -19.83
CA ASN A 203 -8.90 -2.26 -20.46
C ASN A 203 -9.15 -3.58 -19.71
N LEU A 204 -9.32 -4.68 -20.45
CA LEU A 204 -9.69 -5.99 -19.89
C LEU A 204 -11.09 -6.06 -19.24
N SER A 205 -11.95 -5.05 -19.40
CA SER A 205 -13.30 -5.03 -18.81
C SER A 205 -14.14 -6.24 -19.23
N GLY A 206 -14.06 -6.65 -20.49
CA GLY A 206 -14.74 -7.85 -21.01
C GLY A 206 -14.23 -9.16 -20.39
N LEU A 207 -12.90 -9.28 -20.15
CA LEU A 207 -12.31 -10.45 -19.52
C LEU A 207 -12.64 -10.55 -18.03
N LEU A 208 -12.59 -9.42 -17.35
CA LEU A 208 -12.83 -9.34 -15.90
C LEU A 208 -14.30 -9.13 -15.54
N ALA A 209 -15.17 -8.99 -16.54
CA ALA A 209 -16.63 -8.79 -16.39
C ALA A 209 -16.95 -7.65 -15.39
N PHE A 210 -16.55 -6.42 -15.73
CA PHE A 210 -16.90 -5.21 -14.99
C PHE A 210 -17.23 -4.06 -15.96
N THR A 211 -17.85 -3.00 -15.46
CA THR A 211 -18.09 -1.76 -16.21
C THR A 211 -17.14 -0.69 -15.69
N SER A 212 -16.35 -0.08 -16.57
CA SER A 212 -15.54 1.08 -16.20
C SER A 212 -16.44 2.30 -16.01
N THR A 213 -16.22 3.04 -14.93
CA THR A 213 -16.88 4.33 -14.66
C THR A 213 -16.06 5.51 -15.19
N GLY A 214 -14.81 5.26 -15.62
CA GLY A 214 -13.88 6.31 -16.06
C GLY A 214 -13.16 7.03 -14.89
N ASP A 215 -13.44 6.59 -13.66
CA ASP A 215 -12.85 7.13 -12.44
C ASP A 215 -12.57 6.02 -11.41
N ILE A 216 -11.86 6.36 -10.35
CA ILE A 216 -11.58 5.49 -9.21
C ILE A 216 -12.17 6.13 -7.96
N GLU A 217 -12.88 5.35 -7.17
CA GLU A 217 -13.43 5.81 -5.89
C GLU A 217 -12.33 6.33 -4.97
N THR A 218 -12.54 7.52 -4.40
CA THR A 218 -11.50 8.35 -3.78
C THR A 218 -10.79 7.69 -2.58
N THR A 219 -11.49 6.87 -1.80
CA THR A 219 -10.93 6.24 -0.59
C THR A 219 -10.14 4.96 -0.89
N LEU A 220 -10.44 4.31 -2.00
CA LEU A 220 -9.88 3.02 -2.36
C LEU A 220 -8.36 3.04 -2.59
N PRO A 221 -7.78 4.02 -3.31
CA PRO A 221 -6.32 4.12 -3.44
C PRO A 221 -5.59 4.30 -2.11
N VAL A 222 -6.18 5.02 -1.15
CA VAL A 222 -5.60 5.19 0.19
C VAL A 222 -5.54 3.86 0.92
N LEU A 223 -6.64 3.09 0.89
CA LEU A 223 -6.69 1.76 1.48
C LEU A 223 -5.69 0.80 0.82
N MET A 224 -5.66 0.77 -0.51
CA MET A 224 -4.72 -0.05 -1.28
C MET A 224 -3.27 0.31 -0.98
N PHE A 225 -2.96 1.61 -0.87
CA PHE A 225 -1.64 2.08 -0.48
C PHE A 225 -1.25 1.56 0.90
N CYS A 226 -2.10 1.75 1.92
CA CYS A 226 -1.79 1.33 3.29
C CYS A 226 -1.52 -0.18 3.37
N VAL A 227 -2.37 -0.99 2.73
CA VAL A 227 -2.23 -2.45 2.75
C VAL A 227 -0.98 -2.90 1.99
N ALA A 228 -0.80 -2.43 0.75
CA ALA A 228 0.31 -2.84 -0.09
C ALA A 228 1.66 -2.35 0.45
N PHE A 229 1.71 -1.11 0.99
CA PHE A 229 2.91 -0.58 1.63
C PHE A 229 3.30 -1.40 2.87
N GLY A 230 2.34 -1.66 3.77
CA GLY A 230 2.58 -2.45 4.98
C GLY A 230 3.12 -3.84 4.66
N LEU A 231 2.43 -4.57 3.78
CA LEU A 231 2.85 -5.91 3.36
C LEU A 231 4.25 -5.91 2.71
N SER A 232 4.53 -4.93 1.86
CA SER A 232 5.85 -4.80 1.25
C SER A 232 6.93 -4.55 2.31
N MET A 233 6.68 -3.70 3.30
CA MET A 233 7.68 -3.41 4.34
C MET A 233 7.97 -4.63 5.22
N ASP A 234 6.96 -5.39 5.65
CA ASP A 234 7.13 -6.55 6.51
C ASP A 234 8.10 -7.58 5.91
N TYR A 235 7.86 -7.95 4.66
CA TYR A 235 8.78 -8.88 3.97
C TYR A 235 10.16 -8.25 3.67
N GLY A 236 10.22 -6.90 3.46
CA GLY A 236 11.47 -6.16 3.24
C GLY A 236 12.39 -6.20 4.45
N VAL A 237 11.84 -5.90 5.59
CA VAL A 237 12.56 -5.91 6.87
C VAL A 237 13.13 -7.30 7.14
N PHE A 238 12.34 -8.36 6.92
CA PHE A 238 12.78 -9.74 7.11
C PHE A 238 13.97 -10.12 6.20
N LEU A 239 13.94 -9.77 4.92
CA LEU A 239 15.05 -10.01 4.00
C LEU A 239 16.30 -9.23 4.42
N ILE A 240 16.13 -7.95 4.73
CA ILE A 240 17.24 -7.05 5.11
C ILE A 240 17.89 -7.49 6.44
N SER A 241 17.08 -7.93 7.42
CA SER A 241 17.58 -8.46 8.69
C SER A 241 18.52 -9.66 8.47
N ARG A 242 18.12 -10.62 7.63
CA ARG A 242 18.97 -11.78 7.30
C ARG A 242 20.24 -11.44 6.53
N ILE A 243 20.15 -10.47 5.62
CA ILE A 243 21.36 -9.97 4.91
C ILE A 243 22.30 -9.29 5.91
N LYS A 244 21.76 -8.50 6.84
CA LYS A 244 22.53 -7.80 7.87
C LYS A 244 23.25 -8.77 8.83
N GLU A 245 22.51 -9.76 9.34
CA GLU A 245 23.05 -10.80 10.21
C GLU A 245 24.26 -11.51 9.57
N GLU A 246 24.12 -11.92 8.31
CA GLU A 246 25.19 -12.58 7.57
C GLU A 246 26.36 -11.64 7.26
N TYR A 247 26.07 -10.36 7.00
CA TYR A 247 27.11 -9.36 6.79
C TYR A 247 27.91 -9.09 8.08
N ASP A 248 27.25 -9.04 9.23
CA ASP A 248 27.93 -8.85 10.52
C ASP A 248 28.81 -10.05 10.86
N ARG A 249 28.41 -11.26 10.42
CA ARG A 249 29.19 -12.48 10.63
C ARG A 249 30.41 -12.62 9.71
N THR A 250 30.27 -12.25 8.43
CA THR A 250 31.28 -12.55 7.39
C THR A 250 32.06 -11.35 6.90
N GLY A 251 31.48 -10.14 6.98
CA GLY A 251 32.03 -8.93 6.38
C GLY A 251 32.01 -8.91 4.85
N ASP A 252 31.48 -9.96 4.20
CA ASP A 252 31.38 -10.08 2.75
C ASP A 252 30.00 -9.66 2.25
N HIS A 253 29.94 -8.53 1.54
CA HIS A 253 28.71 -7.96 1.04
C HIS A 253 28.02 -8.85 -0.02
N GLU A 254 28.77 -9.37 -1.01
CA GLU A 254 28.16 -10.18 -2.08
C GLU A 254 27.66 -11.53 -1.56
N HIS A 255 28.43 -12.14 -0.65
CA HIS A 255 28.02 -13.37 -0.01
C HIS A 255 26.74 -13.15 0.81
N SER A 256 26.67 -12.12 1.64
CA SER A 256 25.54 -11.83 2.52
C SER A 256 24.23 -11.59 1.76
N VAL A 257 24.28 -10.82 0.66
CA VAL A 257 23.10 -10.61 -0.20
C VAL A 257 22.63 -11.93 -0.82
N THR A 258 23.55 -12.76 -1.32
CA THR A 258 23.21 -14.05 -1.92
C THR A 258 22.66 -15.03 -0.90
N PHE A 259 23.23 -15.05 0.29
CA PHE A 259 22.82 -15.89 1.42
C PHE A 259 21.41 -15.50 1.88
N GLY A 260 21.16 -14.21 2.15
CA GLY A 260 19.86 -13.71 2.54
C GLY A 260 18.75 -14.10 1.55
N LEU A 261 19.00 -13.86 0.24
CA LEU A 261 18.04 -14.24 -0.81
C LEU A 261 17.78 -15.75 -0.89
N ARG A 262 18.79 -16.59 -0.72
CA ARG A 262 18.61 -18.04 -0.75
C ARG A 262 17.80 -18.56 0.41
N HIS A 263 18.02 -18.01 1.62
CA HIS A 263 17.37 -18.48 2.84
C HIS A 263 15.96 -17.93 3.02
N THR A 264 15.69 -16.69 2.56
CA THR A 264 14.38 -16.07 2.73
C THR A 264 13.52 -16.08 1.48
N GLY A 265 14.12 -16.19 0.29
CA GLY A 265 13.39 -16.06 -0.99
C GLY A 265 12.27 -17.07 -1.17
N GLY A 266 12.49 -18.33 -0.78
CA GLY A 266 11.46 -19.36 -0.83
C GLY A 266 10.27 -19.07 0.09
N LEU A 267 10.54 -18.62 1.32
CA LEU A 267 9.51 -18.27 2.30
C LEU A 267 8.70 -17.04 1.84
N ILE A 268 9.40 -15.99 1.40
CA ILE A 268 8.77 -14.76 0.91
C ILE A 268 7.89 -15.06 -0.32
N THR A 269 8.39 -15.84 -1.27
CA THR A 269 7.63 -16.20 -2.46
C THR A 269 6.40 -17.04 -2.12
N ALA A 270 6.53 -18.02 -1.24
CA ALA A 270 5.41 -18.85 -0.80
C ALA A 270 4.33 -18.00 -0.09
N ALA A 271 4.73 -17.12 0.82
CA ALA A 271 3.82 -16.22 1.50
C ALA A 271 3.13 -15.24 0.53
N ALA A 272 3.87 -14.68 -0.42
CA ALA A 272 3.34 -13.79 -1.45
C ALA A 272 2.32 -14.51 -2.36
N VAL A 273 2.60 -15.76 -2.76
CA VAL A 273 1.66 -16.55 -3.56
C VAL A 273 0.40 -16.88 -2.79
N ILE A 274 0.51 -17.30 -1.52
CA ILE A 274 -0.66 -17.59 -0.67
C ILE A 274 -1.54 -16.33 -0.55
N LEU A 275 -0.94 -15.19 -0.25
CA LEU A 275 -1.66 -13.93 -0.14
C LEU A 275 -2.28 -13.50 -1.48
N ALA A 276 -1.53 -13.65 -2.58
CA ALA A 276 -2.05 -13.34 -3.91
C ALA A 276 -3.26 -14.21 -4.28
N VAL A 277 -3.26 -15.50 -3.93
CA VAL A 277 -4.41 -16.39 -4.14
C VAL A 277 -5.64 -15.90 -3.36
N VAL A 278 -5.46 -15.49 -2.10
CA VAL A 278 -6.54 -14.92 -1.29
C VAL A 278 -7.07 -13.62 -1.91
N MET A 279 -6.17 -12.73 -2.33
CA MET A 279 -6.55 -11.47 -2.96
C MET A 279 -7.21 -11.67 -4.32
N VAL A 280 -6.75 -12.62 -5.13
CA VAL A 280 -7.42 -13.00 -6.38
C VAL A 280 -8.81 -13.57 -6.11
N ALA A 281 -8.99 -14.37 -5.05
CA ALA A 281 -10.31 -14.86 -4.66
C ALA A 281 -11.27 -13.69 -4.32
N ILE A 282 -10.79 -12.66 -3.60
CA ILE A 282 -11.54 -11.40 -3.40
C ILE A 282 -11.80 -10.70 -4.73
N GLY A 283 -10.81 -10.71 -5.65
CA GLY A 283 -10.90 -10.17 -7.00
C GLY A 283 -11.93 -10.84 -7.91
N THR A 284 -12.45 -12.02 -7.55
CA THR A 284 -13.57 -12.67 -8.26
C THR A 284 -14.94 -12.05 -7.92
N SER A 285 -14.99 -11.09 -7.00
CA SER A 285 -16.20 -10.35 -6.63
C SER A 285 -16.89 -9.77 -7.87
N ARG A 286 -18.22 -9.70 -7.81
CA ARG A 286 -19.03 -9.03 -8.83
C ARG A 286 -19.08 -7.51 -8.65
N VAL A 287 -18.64 -6.99 -7.50
CA VAL A 287 -18.56 -5.55 -7.23
C VAL A 287 -17.21 -5.04 -7.70
N THR A 288 -17.20 -4.04 -8.58
CA THR A 288 -15.99 -3.53 -9.25
C THR A 288 -14.93 -3.02 -8.26
N ASN A 289 -15.30 -2.29 -7.22
CA ASN A 289 -14.37 -1.81 -6.20
C ASN A 289 -13.68 -2.94 -5.42
N THR A 290 -14.45 -3.96 -5.03
CA THR A 290 -13.89 -5.14 -4.35
C THR A 290 -12.98 -5.93 -5.28
N LYS A 291 -13.34 -6.06 -6.55
CA LYS A 291 -12.51 -6.69 -7.59
C LYS A 291 -11.20 -5.93 -7.78
N MET A 292 -11.27 -4.61 -7.90
CA MET A 292 -10.11 -3.73 -8.06
C MET A 292 -9.17 -3.82 -6.85
N LEU A 293 -9.71 -3.80 -5.63
CA LEU A 293 -8.94 -3.98 -4.39
C LEU A 293 -8.20 -5.33 -4.40
N GLY A 294 -8.91 -6.42 -4.65
CA GLY A 294 -8.33 -7.76 -4.65
C GLY A 294 -7.24 -7.92 -5.70
N LEU A 295 -7.55 -7.61 -6.96
CA LEU A 295 -6.58 -7.78 -8.07
C LEU A 295 -5.41 -6.80 -7.96
N GLY A 296 -5.66 -5.56 -7.53
CA GLY A 296 -4.61 -4.57 -7.34
C GLY A 296 -3.60 -4.96 -6.25
N ILE A 297 -4.09 -5.42 -5.08
CA ILE A 297 -3.20 -5.89 -4.01
C ILE A 297 -2.48 -7.19 -4.41
N ALA A 298 -3.16 -8.12 -5.08
CA ALA A 298 -2.51 -9.33 -5.60
C ALA A 298 -1.34 -8.98 -6.53
N LEU A 299 -1.57 -8.04 -7.45
CA LEU A 299 -0.53 -7.55 -8.36
C LEU A 299 0.62 -6.88 -7.60
N ALA A 300 0.32 -6.02 -6.62
CA ALA A 300 1.33 -5.36 -5.81
C ALA A 300 2.23 -6.37 -5.10
N VAL A 301 1.65 -7.35 -4.43
CA VAL A 301 2.39 -8.37 -3.66
C VAL A 301 3.26 -9.26 -4.57
N LEU A 302 2.71 -9.72 -5.69
CA LEU A 302 3.46 -10.54 -6.64
C LEU A 302 4.60 -9.74 -7.29
N MET A 303 4.33 -8.50 -7.69
CA MET A 303 5.34 -7.63 -8.29
C MET A 303 6.44 -7.28 -7.29
N ASP A 304 6.09 -6.99 -6.05
CA ASP A 304 7.07 -6.73 -4.99
C ASP A 304 7.94 -7.96 -4.72
N ALA A 305 7.36 -9.13 -4.48
CA ALA A 305 8.09 -10.34 -4.16
C ALA A 305 8.95 -10.86 -5.33
N MET A 306 8.39 -10.89 -6.55
CA MET A 306 9.04 -11.53 -7.69
C MET A 306 9.93 -10.59 -8.48
N VAL A 307 9.59 -9.29 -8.58
CA VAL A 307 10.31 -8.32 -9.41
C VAL A 307 11.21 -7.46 -8.54
N VAL A 308 10.64 -6.77 -7.54
CA VAL A 308 11.41 -5.82 -6.75
C VAL A 308 12.42 -6.54 -5.88
N ARG A 309 12.01 -7.52 -5.09
CA ARG A 309 12.91 -8.21 -4.14
C ARG A 309 13.85 -9.20 -4.78
N SER A 310 13.35 -9.97 -5.75
CA SER A 310 14.17 -11.01 -6.38
C SER A 310 15.17 -10.45 -7.39
N LEU A 311 14.86 -9.32 -8.03
CA LEU A 311 15.70 -8.75 -9.09
C LEU A 311 16.27 -7.38 -8.72
N LEU A 312 15.43 -6.44 -8.29
CA LEU A 312 15.81 -5.04 -8.15
C LEU A 312 16.62 -4.78 -6.87
N VAL A 313 16.18 -5.30 -5.73
CA VAL A 313 16.92 -5.15 -4.46
C VAL A 313 18.35 -5.67 -4.58
N PRO A 314 18.61 -6.93 -5.00
CA PRO A 314 19.98 -7.42 -5.10
C PRO A 314 20.80 -6.72 -6.18
N ALA A 315 20.17 -6.27 -7.28
CA ALA A 315 20.84 -5.51 -8.32
C ALA A 315 21.31 -4.15 -7.81
N VAL A 316 20.45 -3.42 -7.08
CA VAL A 316 20.78 -2.11 -6.49
C VAL A 316 21.81 -2.27 -5.37
N MET A 317 21.67 -3.24 -4.46
CA MET A 317 22.65 -3.51 -3.42
C MET A 317 24.04 -3.84 -4.01
N LYS A 318 24.07 -4.61 -5.09
CA LYS A 318 25.34 -4.89 -5.79
C LYS A 318 25.96 -3.65 -6.42
N LEU A 319 25.17 -2.77 -6.99
CA LEU A 319 25.64 -1.49 -7.57
C LEU A 319 26.20 -0.56 -6.51
N MET A 320 25.58 -0.52 -5.33
CA MET A 320 26.02 0.27 -4.19
C MET A 320 27.22 -0.34 -3.48
N GLY A 321 27.41 -1.66 -3.55
CA GLY A 321 28.51 -2.38 -2.93
C GLY A 321 28.66 -2.10 -1.44
N ARG A 322 29.89 -1.86 -0.97
CA ARG A 322 30.17 -1.56 0.45
C ARG A 322 29.51 -0.29 0.96
N SER A 323 29.17 0.67 0.07
CA SER A 323 28.48 1.90 0.44
C SER A 323 27.07 1.62 1.00
N THR A 324 26.47 0.48 0.70
CA THR A 324 25.18 0.06 1.24
C THR A 324 25.11 0.16 2.77
N TRP A 325 26.23 -0.07 3.47
CA TRP A 325 26.33 -0.04 4.94
C TRP A 325 26.81 1.30 5.50
N TRP A 326 26.80 2.34 4.68
CA TRP A 326 27.29 3.64 5.11
C TRP A 326 26.30 4.35 6.04
N ALA A 327 26.85 4.91 7.12
CA ALA A 327 26.15 5.85 7.99
C ALA A 327 27.11 6.94 8.49
N PRO A 328 26.65 8.21 8.64
CA PRO A 328 27.42 9.28 9.26
C PRO A 328 27.84 8.96 10.70
N ALA A 329 28.96 9.49 11.13
CA ALA A 329 29.52 9.21 12.47
C ALA A 329 28.53 9.44 13.63
N PRO A 330 27.76 10.55 13.70
CA PRO A 330 26.80 10.76 14.78
C PRO A 330 25.67 9.71 14.79
N LEU A 331 25.19 9.29 13.61
CA LEU A 331 24.15 8.27 13.49
C LEU A 331 24.65 6.88 13.88
N ARG A 332 25.92 6.56 13.62
CA ARG A 332 26.53 5.32 14.12
C ARG A 332 26.58 5.27 15.65
N GLY A 333 26.84 6.42 16.30
CA GLY A 333 26.77 6.53 17.76
C GLY A 333 25.36 6.29 18.29
N PHE A 334 24.37 6.87 17.63
CA PHE A 334 22.96 6.67 17.95
C PHE A 334 22.52 5.21 17.77
N HIS A 335 22.87 4.58 16.65
CA HIS A 335 22.57 3.16 16.39
C HIS A 335 23.20 2.23 17.44
N ARG A 336 24.45 2.48 17.87
CA ARG A 336 25.08 1.68 18.93
C ARG A 336 24.35 1.76 20.26
N ARG A 337 23.62 2.85 20.54
CA ARG A 337 22.88 3.05 21.79
C ARG A 337 21.45 2.55 21.75
N PHE A 338 20.80 2.61 20.60
CA PHE A 338 19.37 2.33 20.41
C PHE A 338 19.07 1.29 19.33
N GLY A 339 20.09 0.74 18.67
CA GLY A 339 19.90 -0.23 17.60
C GLY A 339 19.23 -1.51 18.09
N LEU A 340 18.34 -2.03 17.25
CA LEU A 340 17.66 -3.29 17.44
C LEU A 340 18.56 -4.40 16.88
N SER A 341 19.38 -5.03 17.74
CA SER A 341 20.13 -6.24 17.35
C SER A 341 19.34 -7.46 17.79
N GLU A 342 18.85 -8.24 16.83
CA GLU A 342 18.40 -9.61 17.08
C GLU A 342 19.65 -10.51 17.13
N GLY A 343 20.30 -10.59 18.28
CA GLY A 343 21.45 -11.48 18.44
C GLY A 343 22.21 -11.17 19.70
N GLU A 344 21.96 -11.94 20.73
CA GLU A 344 22.90 -12.20 21.77
C GLU A 344 24.19 -12.69 21.10
N ALA A 345 25.28 -11.93 21.26
CA ALA A 345 26.59 -12.33 20.75
C ALA A 345 26.84 -13.77 21.19
N ALA A 346 27.02 -14.68 20.24
CA ALA A 346 27.49 -16.01 20.58
C ALA A 346 28.69 -15.86 21.51
N PRO A 347 28.69 -16.52 22.67
CA PRO A 347 29.83 -16.41 23.59
C PRO A 347 31.10 -16.71 22.80
N ALA A 348 32.11 -15.82 22.92
CA ALA A 348 33.40 -16.00 22.30
C ALA A 348 33.87 -17.43 22.55
N PRO A 349 34.41 -18.15 21.55
CA PRO A 349 34.86 -19.50 21.76
C PRO A 349 35.86 -19.45 22.94
N THR A 350 35.49 -20.16 24.01
CA THR A 350 36.35 -20.31 25.18
C THR A 350 37.72 -20.72 24.66
N PRO A 351 38.83 -20.03 25.02
CA PRO A 351 40.15 -20.47 24.62
C PRO A 351 40.29 -21.95 24.98
N ALA A 352 40.62 -22.77 23.98
CA ALA A 352 40.80 -24.18 24.20
C ALA A 352 41.78 -24.35 25.38
N THR A 353 41.28 -24.95 26.45
CA THR A 353 42.15 -25.36 27.56
C THR A 353 43.26 -26.17 26.96
N PRO A 354 44.55 -25.83 27.25
CA PRO A 354 45.69 -26.63 26.77
C PRO A 354 45.42 -28.09 27.12
N ALA A 355 45.48 -28.96 26.11
CA ALA A 355 45.33 -30.39 26.31
C ALA A 355 46.25 -30.84 27.46
N ALA A 356 45.68 -31.50 28.44
CA ALA A 356 46.46 -32.16 29.48
C ALA A 356 47.49 -33.11 28.82
N PRO A 357 48.70 -33.21 29.33
CA PRO A 357 49.69 -34.13 28.79
C PRO A 357 49.14 -35.55 28.83
N PRO A 358 49.44 -36.40 27.84
CA PRO A 358 48.92 -37.75 27.79
C PRO A 358 49.42 -38.53 29.03
N ASP A 359 48.51 -39.32 29.64
CA ASP A 359 48.80 -40.24 30.72
C ASP A 359 49.92 -41.19 30.26
N PRO A 360 50.88 -41.53 31.13
CA PRO A 360 51.93 -42.47 30.79
C PRO A 360 51.33 -43.86 30.50
N GLU A 361 51.79 -44.43 29.38
CA GLU A 361 51.43 -45.82 29.01
C GLU A 361 51.74 -46.76 30.18
N PRO A 362 50.81 -47.74 30.48
CA PRO A 362 51.11 -48.76 31.49
C PRO A 362 52.20 -49.69 30.97
N THR A 363 53.34 -49.69 31.66
CA THR A 363 54.40 -50.67 31.48
C THR A 363 53.86 -52.08 31.68
N ALA A 364 54.18 -52.91 30.70
CA ALA A 364 53.90 -54.33 30.72
C ALA A 364 54.75 -55.04 31.75
N GLU A 365 54.28 -55.22 32.97
CA GLU A 365 54.78 -56.14 33.99
C GLU A 365 53.71 -56.38 35.03
N ALA A 366 52.83 -57.35 34.76
CA ALA A 366 52.03 -58.12 35.73
C ALA A 366 51.01 -59.02 35.03
N GLU A 367 51.48 -59.86 34.11
CA GLU A 367 50.76 -61.07 33.70
C GLU A 367 51.55 -62.24 34.21
N GLU A 368 51.33 -62.62 35.46
CA GLU A 368 51.51 -63.95 35.98
C GLU A 368 50.84 -64.05 37.36
N ILE A 369 50.07 -65.10 37.51
CA ILE A 369 49.39 -65.59 38.73
C ILE A 369 47.89 -65.25 38.77
N SER A 370 47.10 -66.03 38.18
CA SER A 370 46.14 -66.91 38.85
C SER A 370 45.18 -67.54 37.86
N GLY A 371 45.57 -68.70 37.36
CA GLY A 371 44.66 -69.66 36.82
C GLY A 371 43.95 -70.35 37.98
N ALA A 372 42.82 -70.84 37.72
CA ALA A 372 42.06 -71.91 38.33
C ALA A 372 40.67 -71.51 38.82
N SER A 373 39.82 -72.22 38.22
CA SER A 373 38.68 -72.88 38.86
C SER A 373 37.27 -72.51 38.42
N ARG A 374 36.71 -73.41 37.63
CA ARG A 374 35.36 -73.96 37.67
C ARG A 374 34.20 -73.13 37.16
N ASP A 375 33.67 -73.48 36.00
CA ASP A 375 32.78 -74.58 35.64
C ASP A 375 31.41 -74.51 36.37
N VAL A 376 30.42 -74.79 35.60
CA VAL A 376 29.03 -75.17 35.95
C VAL A 376 27.94 -74.15 35.62
N GLY A 377 27.18 -74.49 34.58
CA GLY A 377 25.75 -74.50 34.64
C GLY A 377 24.94 -73.60 33.69
N GLU A 378 24.67 -74.07 32.49
CA GLU A 378 23.41 -73.88 31.79
C GLU A 378 22.26 -74.55 32.63
N PRO A 379 20.94 -74.28 32.52
CA PRO A 379 20.22 -74.12 31.24
C PRO A 379 18.98 -73.17 31.21
N ALA A 380 18.66 -72.77 30.02
CA ALA A 380 17.37 -72.78 29.33
C ALA A 380 16.03 -72.34 29.97
N ARG A 381 15.22 -71.69 29.07
CA ARG A 381 13.74 -71.52 28.99
C ARG A 381 13.13 -70.36 29.77
N ARG A 382 12.31 -69.47 29.22
CA ARG A 382 11.33 -69.46 28.11
C ARG A 382 11.20 -68.09 27.56
#